data_fc1a0a53f15fb1d0e3d7eb81107e2132
#
_entry.id   fc1a0a53f15fb1d0e3d7eb81107e2132
#
_cell.length_a   1.000
_cell.length_b   1.000
_cell.length_c   1.000
_cell.angle_alpha   90.00
_cell.angle_beta   90.00
_cell.angle_gamma   90.00
#
_symmetry.space_group_name_H-M   'P 1'
#
loop_
_entity.id
_entity.type
_entity.pdbx_description
1 polymer ?
#
loop_
_entity_poly.entity_id
_entity_poly.type
_entity_poly.pdbx_seq_one_letter_code
_entity_poly.pdbx_strand_id
1 'polypeptide(L)'
;AAAALSACGGSSASSTAASSTAGSTAASAAAGPVTLQWSVWDKESTPYWQAMADGYMASHKDVTIEMVDLGSSDYMTVLATQLAGSADLDIVTIKDIPGYANLINLDYLKPLNEVLTRDTGDFNGTIEQLTTDDGNFYAVPFRSDFWVLYYNKDLFDAAGVEYPSNDLTMEDYDALARKMTSGSGDTKVYGCHY
;
A
#
# COMPACT_ATOMS: atom_id res chain seq x y z
N ALA A 1 -33.33 -46.94 12.76
CA ALA A 1 -33.12 -47.76 13.96
C ALA A 1 -32.06 -47.04 14.78
N ALA A 2 -32.45 -46.31 15.76
CA ALA A 2 -32.62 -46.57 17.18
C ALA A 2 -31.29 -46.87 17.88
N ALA A 3 -30.84 -45.90 18.64
CA ALA A 3 -30.79 -45.75 20.09
C ALA A 3 -29.57 -46.46 20.70
N ALA A 4 -28.85 -45.91 21.63
CA ALA A 4 -29.26 -45.58 22.98
C ALA A 4 -28.22 -44.73 23.75
N LEU A 5 -28.74 -43.92 24.65
CA LEU A 5 -28.11 -43.23 25.75
C LEU A 5 -27.40 -44.17 26.75
N SER A 6 -26.36 -43.67 27.40
CA SER A 6 -26.13 -43.98 28.80
C SER A 6 -25.49 -42.82 29.55
N ALA A 7 -26.20 -42.30 30.50
CA ALA A 7 -25.77 -41.33 31.52
C ALA A 7 -25.31 -42.11 32.77
N CYS A 8 -24.38 -41.53 33.51
CA CYS A 8 -24.17 -41.58 34.97
C CYS A 8 -22.86 -40.83 35.25
N GLY A 9 -22.72 -39.92 36.15
CA GLY A 9 -23.37 -39.62 37.39
C GLY A 9 -22.30 -39.01 38.32
N GLY A 10 -22.52 -37.81 38.79
CA GLY A 10 -22.13 -37.05 39.92
C GLY A 10 -20.84 -37.32 40.71
N SER A 11 -20.11 -36.20 40.96
CA SER A 11 -19.73 -35.86 42.35
C SER A 11 -19.17 -34.45 42.41
N SER A 12 -19.82 -33.63 43.19
CA SER A 12 -19.39 -32.30 43.62
C SER A 12 -18.15 -32.41 44.45
N ALA A 13 -17.10 -31.61 44.15
CA ALA A 13 -16.10 -31.26 45.09
C ALA A 13 -15.78 -29.77 44.91
N SER A 14 -16.19 -28.99 45.91
CA SER A 14 -15.73 -27.61 46.14
C SER A 14 -14.22 -27.60 46.31
N SER A 15 -13.51 -26.77 45.58
CA SER A 15 -12.19 -26.31 45.98
C SER A 15 -11.98 -24.86 45.56
N THR A 16 -11.82 -24.07 46.59
CA THR A 16 -11.31 -22.71 46.77
C THR A 16 -10.49 -22.16 45.62
N ALA A 17 -10.93 -20.96 45.16
CA ALA A 17 -10.21 -20.08 44.30
C ALA A 17 -8.86 -19.65 44.95
N ALA A 18 -7.77 -20.05 44.37
CA ALA A 18 -6.48 -19.39 44.54
C ALA A 18 -6.24 -18.48 43.34
N SER A 19 -6.36 -17.18 43.56
CA SER A 19 -6.00 -16.13 42.61
C SER A 19 -4.47 -16.17 42.46
N SER A 20 -3.99 -16.77 41.37
CA SER A 20 -2.61 -16.60 40.93
C SER A 20 -2.59 -15.59 39.82
N THR A 21 -2.19 -14.37 40.13
CA THR A 21 -1.69 -13.38 39.17
C THR A 21 -0.44 -13.96 38.51
N ALA A 22 -0.65 -14.69 37.43
CA ALA A 22 0.43 -15.03 36.49
C ALA A 22 0.66 -13.81 35.62
N GLY A 23 1.66 -13.03 35.94
CA GLY A 23 2.26 -12.07 35.04
C GLY A 23 2.71 -12.83 33.77
N SER A 24 2.01 -12.64 32.71
CA SER A 24 2.42 -13.13 31.38
C SER A 24 3.58 -12.23 30.91
N THR A 25 4.79 -12.55 31.31
CA THR A 25 5.94 -12.21 30.51
C THR A 25 5.87 -13.09 29.29
N ALA A 26 5.35 -12.54 28.19
CA ALA A 26 5.52 -13.13 26.89
C ALA A 26 7.04 -13.21 26.63
N ALA A 27 7.62 -14.37 26.92
CA ALA A 27 8.92 -14.73 26.41
C ALA A 27 8.76 -14.73 24.89
N SER A 28 9.34 -13.73 24.23
CA SER A 28 9.57 -13.78 22.78
C SER A 28 10.38 -15.04 22.54
N ALA A 29 9.73 -16.11 22.14
CA ALA A 29 10.41 -17.25 21.57
C ALA A 29 11.20 -16.70 20.39
N ALA A 30 12.51 -16.91 20.34
CA ALA A 30 13.33 -16.57 19.21
C ALA A 30 12.71 -17.29 18.00
N ALA A 31 11.97 -16.53 17.18
CA ALA A 31 11.45 -17.05 15.93
C ALA A 31 12.67 -17.43 15.08
N GLY A 32 12.67 -18.65 14.54
CA GLY A 32 13.72 -19.07 13.61
C GLY A 32 13.71 -18.18 12.37
N PRO A 33 14.63 -18.41 11.41
CA PRO A 33 14.66 -17.66 10.16
C PRO A 33 13.29 -17.65 9.49
N VAL A 34 12.84 -16.49 9.06
CA VAL A 34 11.55 -16.29 8.40
C VAL A 34 11.75 -15.71 7.00
N THR A 35 10.98 -16.20 6.03
CA THR A 35 10.89 -15.60 4.70
C THR A 35 9.55 -14.89 4.55
N LEU A 36 9.58 -13.62 4.13
CA LEU A 36 8.42 -12.81 3.88
C LEU A 36 8.25 -12.56 2.37
N GLN A 37 7.06 -12.80 1.86
CA GLN A 37 6.69 -12.55 0.48
C GLN A 37 6.11 -11.14 0.34
N TRP A 38 6.73 -10.31 -0.50
CA TRP A 38 6.35 -8.93 -0.70
C TRP A 38 5.93 -8.64 -2.14
N SER A 39 4.66 -8.28 -2.36
CA SER A 39 4.18 -7.91 -3.69
C SER A 39 4.59 -6.49 -4.08
N VAL A 40 5.17 -6.37 -5.26
CA VAL A 40 5.63 -5.12 -5.88
C VAL A 40 5.24 -5.08 -7.37
N TRP A 41 5.53 -3.98 -8.04
CA TRP A 41 5.40 -3.84 -9.50
C TRP A 41 6.69 -3.30 -10.10
N ASP A 42 6.94 -3.63 -11.37
CA ASP A 42 8.08 -3.15 -12.15
C ASP A 42 9.43 -3.30 -11.41
N LYS A 43 9.65 -4.44 -10.77
CA LYS A 43 10.82 -4.72 -9.95
C LYS A 43 12.13 -4.43 -10.66
N GLU A 44 12.25 -4.83 -11.94
CA GLU A 44 13.48 -4.67 -12.71
C GLU A 44 13.81 -3.20 -13.01
N SER A 45 12.79 -2.37 -13.24
CA SER A 45 12.95 -0.94 -13.55
C SER A 45 12.89 -0.04 -12.32
N THR A 46 12.65 -0.61 -11.12
CA THR A 46 12.44 0.12 -9.88
C THR A 46 13.43 -0.32 -8.80
N PRO A 47 14.71 0.09 -8.88
CA PRO A 47 15.77 -0.43 -8.00
C PRO A 47 15.60 -0.12 -6.52
N TYR A 48 14.77 0.85 -6.14
CA TYR A 48 14.54 1.16 -4.73
C TYR A 48 13.79 0.04 -3.98
N TRP A 49 13.04 -0.83 -4.65
CA TRP A 49 12.44 -2.00 -3.99
C TRP A 49 13.50 -2.90 -3.39
N GLN A 50 14.50 -3.24 -4.21
CA GLN A 50 15.61 -4.07 -3.75
C GLN A 50 16.41 -3.38 -2.64
N ALA A 51 16.68 -2.08 -2.78
CA ALA A 51 17.41 -1.32 -1.78
C ALA A 51 16.67 -1.29 -0.41
N MET A 52 15.34 -1.20 -0.41
CA MET A 52 14.52 -1.27 0.81
C MET A 52 14.60 -2.65 1.46
N ALA A 53 14.43 -3.73 0.68
CA ALA A 53 14.53 -5.10 1.17
C ALA A 53 15.92 -5.39 1.74
N ASP A 54 16.98 -5.05 1.01
CA ASP A 54 18.37 -5.25 1.42
C ASP A 54 18.71 -4.45 2.70
N GLY A 55 18.21 -3.21 2.80
CA GLY A 55 18.39 -2.37 3.98
C GLY A 55 17.77 -2.99 5.24
N TYR A 56 16.59 -3.57 5.11
CA TYR A 56 15.93 -4.27 6.22
C TYR A 56 16.68 -5.55 6.59
N MET A 57 16.97 -6.41 5.63
CA MET A 57 17.70 -7.66 5.83
C MET A 57 19.13 -7.45 6.36
N ALA A 58 19.73 -6.30 6.09
CA ALA A 58 21.05 -5.96 6.63
C ALA A 58 21.05 -5.86 8.16
N SER A 59 19.94 -5.40 8.75
CA SER A 59 19.78 -5.25 10.20
C SER A 59 18.99 -6.40 10.85
N HIS A 60 18.29 -7.23 10.08
CA HIS A 60 17.47 -8.36 10.54
C HIS A 60 17.92 -9.65 9.84
N LYS A 61 18.97 -10.28 10.38
CA LYS A 61 19.66 -11.42 9.75
C LYS A 61 18.84 -12.72 9.72
N ASP A 62 17.81 -12.78 10.51
CA ASP A 62 16.84 -13.86 10.59
C ASP A 62 15.65 -13.69 9.64
N VAL A 63 15.59 -12.55 8.89
CA VAL A 63 14.53 -12.27 7.93
C VAL A 63 15.08 -12.30 6.50
N THR A 64 14.37 -13.00 5.63
CA THR A 64 14.53 -12.93 4.17
C THR A 64 13.31 -12.29 3.56
N ILE A 65 13.48 -11.31 2.68
CA ILE A 65 12.37 -10.70 1.92
C ILE A 65 12.48 -11.13 0.46
N GLU A 66 11.47 -11.83 -0.02
CA GLU A 66 11.31 -12.24 -1.41
C GLU A 66 10.23 -11.38 -2.08
N MET A 67 10.60 -10.74 -3.19
CA MET A 67 9.66 -9.86 -3.92
C MET A 67 8.96 -10.63 -5.03
N VAL A 68 7.62 -10.53 -5.03
CA VAL A 68 6.73 -11.05 -6.06
C VAL A 68 6.32 -9.90 -6.95
N ASP A 69 6.83 -9.87 -8.19
CA ASP A 69 6.47 -8.84 -9.17
C ASP A 69 5.14 -9.21 -9.85
N LEU A 70 4.12 -8.39 -9.67
CA LEU A 70 2.79 -8.55 -10.26
C LEU A 70 2.58 -7.70 -11.51
N GLY A 71 3.63 -7.00 -11.99
CA GLY A 71 3.53 -6.03 -13.08
C GLY A 71 2.85 -4.73 -12.68
N SER A 72 2.94 -3.70 -13.50
CA SER A 72 2.34 -2.38 -13.23
C SER A 72 0.94 -2.22 -13.82
N SER A 73 0.64 -2.91 -14.91
CA SER A 73 -0.69 -2.90 -15.52
C SER A 73 -1.66 -3.68 -14.64
N ASP A 74 -2.79 -3.07 -14.31
CA ASP A 74 -3.85 -3.71 -13.50
C ASP A 74 -3.38 -4.30 -12.16
N TYR A 75 -2.25 -3.79 -11.61
CA TYR A 75 -1.62 -4.30 -10.40
C TYR A 75 -2.60 -4.58 -9.27
N MET A 76 -3.49 -3.62 -8.94
CA MET A 76 -4.44 -3.77 -7.83
C MET A 76 -5.47 -4.88 -8.09
N THR A 77 -5.87 -5.10 -9.35
CA THR A 77 -6.77 -6.20 -9.74
C THR A 77 -6.05 -7.56 -9.63
N VAL A 78 -4.81 -7.62 -10.08
CA VAL A 78 -3.98 -8.83 -9.98
C VAL A 78 -3.73 -9.17 -8.51
N LEU A 79 -3.36 -8.19 -7.69
CA LEU A 79 -3.15 -8.35 -6.25
C LEU A 79 -4.41 -8.90 -5.56
N ALA A 80 -5.58 -8.28 -5.78
CA ALA A 80 -6.83 -8.74 -5.19
C ALA A 80 -7.17 -10.18 -5.61
N THR A 81 -6.88 -10.55 -6.87
CA THR A 81 -7.08 -11.90 -7.37
C THR A 81 -6.14 -12.91 -6.71
N GLN A 82 -4.87 -12.55 -6.51
CA GLN A 82 -3.89 -13.38 -5.81
C GLN A 82 -4.33 -13.63 -4.35
N LEU A 83 -4.74 -12.58 -3.65
CA LEU A 83 -5.21 -12.69 -2.27
C LEU A 83 -6.49 -13.53 -2.17
N ALA A 84 -7.44 -13.39 -3.10
CA ALA A 84 -8.63 -14.24 -3.19
C ALA A 84 -8.29 -15.73 -3.43
N GLY A 85 -7.21 -16.00 -4.16
CA GLY A 85 -6.67 -17.33 -4.38
C GLY A 85 -5.84 -17.88 -3.21
N SER A 86 -5.81 -17.19 -2.06
CA SER A 86 -5.00 -17.54 -0.89
C SER A 86 -3.49 -17.58 -1.19
N ALA A 87 -3.01 -16.63 -2.00
CA ALA A 87 -1.58 -16.44 -2.22
C ALA A 87 -0.90 -16.12 -0.87
N ASP A 88 0.27 -16.70 -0.69
CA ASP A 88 1.10 -16.51 0.51
C ASP A 88 1.88 -15.19 0.36
N LEU A 89 1.20 -14.08 0.64
CA LEU A 89 1.76 -12.72 0.61
C LEU A 89 1.68 -12.12 2.03
N ASP A 90 2.84 -11.81 2.59
CA ASP A 90 2.95 -11.23 3.94
C ASP A 90 2.89 -9.70 3.88
N ILE A 91 3.46 -9.12 2.83
CA ILE A 91 3.52 -7.68 2.63
C ILE A 91 2.96 -7.35 1.25
N VAL A 92 2.03 -6.39 1.21
CA VAL A 92 1.46 -5.92 -0.05
C VAL A 92 1.73 -4.43 -0.24
N THR A 93 2.17 -4.05 -1.44
CA THR A 93 2.27 -2.64 -1.81
C THR A 93 0.96 -2.18 -2.39
N ILE A 94 0.42 -1.08 -1.88
CA ILE A 94 -0.86 -0.51 -2.31
C ILE A 94 -0.59 0.67 -3.23
N LYS A 95 -1.15 0.66 -4.43
CA LYS A 95 -0.84 1.62 -5.48
C LYS A 95 -1.68 2.89 -5.40
N ASP A 96 -2.91 2.79 -4.92
CA ASP A 96 -3.87 3.89 -4.89
C ASP A 96 -4.93 3.74 -3.78
N ILE A 97 -5.63 4.82 -3.48
CA ILE A 97 -6.65 4.87 -2.44
C ILE A 97 -7.87 3.99 -2.75
N PRO A 98 -8.41 3.94 -3.99
CA PRO A 98 -9.48 3.00 -4.31
C PRO A 98 -9.11 1.54 -4.05
N GLY A 99 -7.89 1.14 -4.42
CA GLY A 99 -7.35 -0.19 -4.14
C GLY A 99 -7.20 -0.45 -2.64
N TYR A 100 -6.73 0.53 -1.87
CA TYR A 100 -6.68 0.44 -0.41
C TYR A 100 -8.06 0.15 0.20
N ALA A 101 -9.05 0.96 -0.15
CA ALA A 101 -10.42 0.77 0.33
C ALA A 101 -11.00 -0.60 -0.08
N ASN A 102 -10.72 -1.05 -1.31
CA ASN A 102 -11.17 -2.35 -1.77
C ASN A 102 -10.56 -3.51 -0.96
N LEU A 103 -9.26 -3.47 -0.68
CA LEU A 103 -8.59 -4.51 0.10
C LEU A 103 -9.09 -4.57 1.55
N ILE A 104 -9.41 -3.44 2.17
CA ILE A 104 -10.04 -3.37 3.49
C ILE A 104 -11.43 -4.00 3.44
N ASN A 105 -12.27 -3.62 2.47
CA ASN A 105 -13.63 -4.16 2.33
C ASN A 105 -13.67 -5.68 2.08
N LEU A 106 -12.60 -6.23 1.51
CA LEU A 106 -12.43 -7.67 1.29
C LEU A 106 -11.76 -8.38 2.48
N ASP A 107 -11.44 -7.68 3.55
CA ASP A 107 -10.78 -8.18 4.76
C ASP A 107 -9.40 -8.83 4.48
N TYR A 108 -8.66 -8.27 3.51
CA TYR A 108 -7.32 -8.76 3.17
C TYR A 108 -6.20 -8.04 3.93
N LEU A 109 -6.49 -6.94 4.60
CA LEU A 109 -5.52 -6.18 5.37
C LEU A 109 -5.80 -6.28 6.86
N LYS A 110 -4.74 -6.25 7.66
CA LYS A 110 -4.84 -6.19 9.13
C LYS A 110 -4.58 -4.77 9.62
N PRO A 111 -5.30 -4.31 10.66
CA PRO A 111 -5.03 -3.01 11.26
C PRO A 111 -3.61 -2.98 11.85
N LEU A 112 -2.94 -1.84 11.69
CA LEU A 112 -1.57 -1.63 12.12
C LEU A 112 -1.44 -0.84 13.43
N ASN A 113 -2.54 -0.36 13.99
CA ASN A 113 -2.56 0.50 15.19
C ASN A 113 -1.80 -0.08 16.37
N GLU A 114 -1.93 -1.39 16.61
CA GLU A 114 -1.30 -2.05 17.76
C GLU A 114 0.14 -2.50 17.50
N VAL A 115 0.52 -2.65 16.21
CA VAL A 115 1.83 -3.19 15.85
C VAL A 115 2.81 -2.11 15.39
N LEU A 116 2.33 -0.98 14.91
CA LEU A 116 3.18 0.15 14.54
C LEU A 116 3.55 0.96 15.78
N THR A 117 4.75 0.71 16.30
CA THR A 117 5.26 1.36 17.52
C THR A 117 6.10 2.61 17.27
N ARG A 118 6.45 2.91 15.98
CA ARG A 118 7.23 4.12 15.66
C ARG A 118 6.34 5.37 15.67
N ASP A 119 6.98 6.51 15.89
CA ASP A 119 6.33 7.81 15.68
C ASP A 119 5.88 7.97 14.24
N THR A 120 4.65 8.40 14.04
CA THR A 120 4.02 8.62 12.74
C THR A 120 4.04 10.09 12.29
N GLY A 121 4.59 10.99 13.08
CA GLY A 121 4.68 12.43 12.79
C GLY A 121 5.43 12.75 11.49
N ASP A 122 6.36 11.89 11.08
CA ASP A 122 7.12 12.02 9.83
C ASP A 122 6.26 11.85 8.56
N PHE A 123 5.05 11.33 8.67
CA PHE A 123 4.19 11.03 7.51
C PHE A 123 3.31 12.22 7.06
N ASN A 124 3.54 13.41 7.61
CA ASN A 124 2.88 14.67 7.19
C ASN A 124 1.34 14.57 7.11
N GLY A 125 0.71 13.93 8.08
CA GLY A 125 -0.75 13.76 8.13
C GLY A 125 -1.30 12.70 7.15
N THR A 126 -0.46 11.93 6.49
CA THR A 126 -0.92 10.89 5.54
C THR A 126 -1.57 9.71 6.28
N ILE A 127 -1.12 9.40 7.51
CA ILE A 127 -1.74 8.34 8.32
C ILE A 127 -3.19 8.67 8.64
N GLU A 128 -3.49 9.93 8.97
CA GLU A 128 -4.84 10.41 9.22
C GLU A 128 -5.74 10.24 7.99
N GLN A 129 -5.20 10.45 6.78
CA GLN A 129 -5.94 10.23 5.53
C GLN A 129 -6.19 8.74 5.22
N LEU A 130 -5.36 7.85 5.75
CA LEU A 130 -5.52 6.40 5.61
C LEU A 130 -6.34 5.79 6.75
N THR A 131 -6.69 6.58 7.77
CA THR A 131 -7.47 6.11 8.91
C THR A 131 -8.96 6.03 8.52
N THR A 132 -9.56 4.89 8.78
CA THR A 132 -10.97 4.60 8.54
C THR A 132 -11.85 5.17 9.65
N ASP A 133 -13.17 5.22 9.46
CA ASP A 133 -14.13 5.81 10.41
C ASP A 133 -14.11 5.13 11.79
N ASP A 134 -13.68 3.88 11.87
CA ASP A 134 -13.52 3.12 13.13
C ASP A 134 -12.17 3.40 13.83
N GLY A 135 -11.37 4.32 13.29
CA GLY A 135 -10.09 4.73 13.88
C GLY A 135 -8.91 3.81 13.53
N ASN A 136 -9.08 2.84 12.65
CA ASN A 136 -8.02 1.95 12.22
C ASN A 136 -7.32 2.46 10.96
N PHE A 137 -6.01 2.16 10.85
CA PHE A 137 -5.27 2.28 9.59
C PHE A 137 -4.58 0.95 9.25
N TYR A 138 -4.52 0.64 7.95
CA TYR A 138 -4.11 -0.68 7.45
C TYR A 138 -2.89 -0.62 6.54
N ALA A 139 -2.35 0.57 6.31
CA ALA A 139 -1.15 0.77 5.50
C ALA A 139 -0.29 1.91 6.06
N VAL A 140 1.00 1.89 5.74
CA VAL A 140 1.96 2.94 6.05
C VAL A 140 2.43 3.56 4.74
N PRO A 141 2.42 4.89 4.59
CA PRO A 141 2.94 5.53 3.38
C PRO A 141 4.46 5.32 3.29
N PHE A 142 4.96 5.01 2.10
CA PHE A 142 6.39 4.83 1.85
C PHE A 142 6.98 5.87 0.89
N ARG A 143 6.11 6.56 0.12
CA ARG A 143 6.48 7.65 -0.79
C ARG A 143 5.31 8.61 -0.99
N SER A 144 5.61 9.79 -1.49
CA SER A 144 4.60 10.75 -1.97
C SER A 144 4.81 10.98 -3.46
N ASP A 145 3.73 11.02 -4.20
CA ASP A 145 3.71 11.40 -5.61
C ASP A 145 2.95 12.72 -5.77
N PHE A 146 3.27 13.45 -6.83
CA PHE A 146 2.57 14.68 -7.17
C PHE A 146 2.47 14.82 -8.68
N TRP A 147 1.44 15.53 -9.12
CA TRP A 147 1.20 15.81 -10.53
C TRP A 147 1.85 17.12 -10.91
N VAL A 148 2.52 17.14 -12.05
CA VAL A 148 3.14 18.33 -12.60
C VAL A 148 2.85 18.45 -14.09
N LEU A 149 2.81 19.69 -14.57
CA LEU A 149 2.75 19.99 -15.99
C LEU A 149 4.17 20.06 -16.54
N TYR A 150 4.50 19.14 -17.44
CA TYR A 150 5.72 19.23 -18.24
C TYR A 150 5.44 19.98 -19.53
N TYR A 151 6.34 20.88 -19.92
CA TYR A 151 6.24 21.59 -21.18
C TYR A 151 7.59 21.69 -21.89
N ASN A 152 7.55 21.71 -23.21
CA ASN A 152 8.74 21.85 -24.04
C ASN A 152 9.01 23.34 -24.31
N LYS A 153 10.10 23.85 -23.74
CA LYS A 153 10.51 25.27 -23.86
C LYS A 153 10.76 25.69 -25.31
N ASP A 154 11.42 24.84 -26.10
CA ASP A 154 11.75 25.18 -27.49
C ASP A 154 10.50 25.39 -28.34
N LEU A 155 9.43 24.64 -28.07
CA LEU A 155 8.14 24.82 -28.75
C LEU A 155 7.45 26.13 -28.33
N PHE A 156 7.53 26.51 -27.07
CA PHE A 156 7.01 27.77 -26.57
C PHE A 156 7.76 28.95 -27.17
N ASP A 157 9.10 28.91 -27.19
CA ASP A 157 9.96 29.93 -27.78
C ASP A 157 9.68 30.08 -29.27
N ALA A 158 9.60 28.98 -30.00
CA ALA A 158 9.28 28.99 -31.44
C ALA A 158 7.88 29.56 -31.75
N ALA A 159 6.91 29.36 -30.86
CA ALA A 159 5.56 29.91 -30.98
C ALA A 159 5.46 31.37 -30.49
N GLY A 160 6.47 31.90 -29.80
CA GLY A 160 6.43 33.23 -29.17
C GLY A 160 5.39 33.33 -28.06
N VAL A 161 5.15 32.24 -27.35
CA VAL A 161 4.17 32.12 -26.26
C VAL A 161 4.90 32.08 -24.93
N GLU A 162 4.41 32.84 -23.94
CA GLU A 162 4.96 32.82 -22.57
C GLU A 162 4.79 31.43 -21.93
N TYR A 163 5.75 31.05 -21.10
CA TYR A 163 5.72 29.80 -20.35
C TYR A 163 4.57 29.77 -19.34
N PRO A 164 4.01 28.59 -19.03
CA PRO A 164 3.00 28.47 -17.99
C PRO A 164 3.55 28.88 -16.62
N SER A 165 2.75 29.62 -15.86
CA SER A 165 3.07 29.98 -14.48
C SER A 165 2.60 28.91 -13.47
N ASN A 166 3.03 29.03 -12.21
CA ASN A 166 2.55 28.15 -11.14
C ASN A 166 1.10 28.45 -10.74
N ASP A 167 0.53 29.57 -11.18
CA ASP A 167 -0.85 29.99 -10.88
C ASP A 167 -1.79 29.70 -12.06
N LEU A 168 -1.38 28.79 -12.98
CA LEU A 168 -2.14 28.43 -14.17
C LEU A 168 -3.50 27.80 -13.80
N THR A 169 -4.58 28.46 -14.20
CA THR A 169 -5.95 27.89 -14.06
C THR A 169 -6.25 26.90 -15.20
N MET A 170 -7.33 26.13 -15.07
CA MET A 170 -7.77 25.22 -16.15
C MET A 170 -8.19 25.99 -17.42
N GLU A 171 -8.80 27.17 -17.24
CA GLU A 171 -9.15 28.07 -18.35
C GLU A 171 -7.91 28.60 -19.07
N ASP A 172 -6.89 28.99 -18.31
CA ASP A 172 -5.61 29.42 -18.87
C ASP A 172 -4.88 28.28 -19.57
N TYR A 173 -4.93 27.06 -19.01
CA TYR A 173 -4.37 25.87 -19.64
C TYR A 173 -5.04 25.56 -20.98
N ASP A 174 -6.37 25.60 -21.08
CA ASP A 174 -7.10 25.40 -22.32
C ASP A 174 -6.72 26.48 -23.36
N ALA A 175 -6.69 27.76 -22.95
CA ALA A 175 -6.30 28.86 -23.81
C ALA A 175 -4.84 28.70 -24.30
N LEU A 176 -3.94 28.25 -23.42
CA LEU A 176 -2.54 28.02 -23.74
C LEU A 176 -2.39 26.86 -24.74
N ALA A 177 -3.08 25.74 -24.51
CA ALA A 177 -3.08 24.58 -25.36
C ALA A 177 -3.58 24.91 -26.78
N ARG A 178 -4.61 25.78 -26.87
CA ARG A 178 -5.10 26.29 -28.17
C ARG A 178 -4.07 27.14 -28.88
N LYS A 179 -3.39 28.05 -28.18
CA LYS A 179 -2.31 28.87 -28.75
C LYS A 179 -1.15 28.04 -29.27
N MET A 180 -0.80 26.97 -28.56
CA MET A 180 0.29 26.07 -28.91
C MET A 180 -0.09 25.09 -30.03
N THR A 181 -1.38 24.94 -30.33
CA THR A 181 -1.85 24.08 -31.43
C THR A 181 -1.67 24.79 -32.77
N SER A 182 -0.94 24.17 -33.70
CA SER A 182 -0.63 24.75 -35.00
C SER A 182 -0.62 23.69 -36.11
N GLY A 183 -0.55 24.13 -37.37
CA GLY A 183 -0.53 23.26 -38.55
C GLY A 183 -1.88 22.62 -38.87
N SER A 184 -1.91 21.77 -39.87
CA SER A 184 -3.10 21.05 -40.34
C SER A 184 -2.72 19.72 -41.00
N GLY A 185 -3.66 18.77 -41.06
CA GLY A 185 -3.40 17.44 -41.60
C GLY A 185 -2.22 16.76 -40.91
N ASP A 186 -1.31 16.19 -41.70
CA ASP A 186 -0.13 15.44 -41.19
C ASP A 186 0.94 16.33 -40.52
N THR A 187 0.81 17.66 -40.65
CA THR A 187 1.74 18.61 -40.01
C THR A 187 1.16 19.24 -38.77
N LYS A 188 0.02 18.75 -38.27
CA LYS A 188 -0.62 19.29 -37.07
C LYS A 188 0.19 18.99 -35.83
N VAL A 189 0.46 20.04 -35.07
CA VAL A 189 1.06 19.97 -33.73
C VAL A 189 -0.01 20.30 -32.70
N TYR A 190 -0.19 19.43 -31.72
CA TYR A 190 -1.15 19.62 -30.65
C TYR A 190 -0.48 20.32 -29.46
N GLY A 191 -1.17 21.28 -28.88
CA GLY A 191 -0.68 22.06 -27.74
C GLY A 191 -0.71 21.32 -26.41
N CYS A 192 -1.38 20.16 -26.35
CA CYS A 192 -1.36 19.29 -25.18
C CYS A 192 -1.47 17.82 -25.59
N HIS A 193 -1.04 16.95 -24.72
CA HIS A 193 -1.16 15.49 -24.81
C HIS A 193 -1.51 14.93 -23.43
N TYR A 194 -2.36 13.91 -23.40
CA TYR A 194 -2.68 13.10 -22.23
C TYR A 194 -1.96 11.77 -22.27
#